data_d720444131efcdb1ab0ab088d67b3033
#
_entry.id   d720444131efcdb1ab0ab088d67b3033
#
_cell.length_a   1.000
_cell.length_b   1.000
_cell.length_c   1.000
_cell.angle_alpha   90.00
_cell.angle_beta   90.00
_cell.angle_gamma   90.00
#
_symmetry.space_group_name_H-M   'P 1'
#
loop_
_entity.id
_entity.type
_entity.pdbx_description
1 polymer ?
#
loop_
_entity_poly.entity_id
_entity_poly.type
_entity_poly.pdbx_seq_one_letter_code
_entity_poly.pdbx_strand_id
1 'polypeptide(L)' 'MTAPTQVVHESAIALSAHGFWAFCACGWRSPTHWDRGEVARLRGEHRRWVRAQEAS' A
#
# COMPACT_ATOMS: atom_id res chain seq x y z
N MET A 1 -26.77 -15.81 1.71
CA MET A 1 -26.45 -14.49 1.15
C MET A 1 -24.98 -14.22 1.29
N THR A 2 -24.31 -14.00 0.19
CA THR A 2 -22.88 -13.77 0.20
C THR A 2 -22.61 -12.28 0.33
N ALA A 3 -21.87 -11.90 1.36
CA ALA A 3 -21.42 -10.53 1.48
C ALA A 3 -20.47 -10.21 0.31
N PRO A 4 -20.56 -9.02 -0.27
CA PRO A 4 -19.61 -8.65 -1.30
C PRO A 4 -18.19 -8.66 -0.73
N THR A 5 -17.29 -9.30 -1.46
CA THR A 5 -15.92 -9.35 -1.05
C THR A 5 -15.29 -7.99 -1.33
N GLN A 6 -15.15 -7.18 -0.30
CA GLN A 6 -14.45 -5.91 -0.43
C GLN A 6 -13.00 -6.12 -0.07
N VAL A 7 -12.13 -5.81 -1.01
CA VAL A 7 -10.71 -5.80 -0.74
C VAL A 7 -10.40 -4.53 0.05
N VAL A 8 -9.93 -4.70 1.26
CA VAL A 8 -9.56 -3.57 2.11
C VAL A 8 -8.15 -3.11 1.72
N HIS A 9 -8.03 -1.84 1.40
CA HIS A 9 -6.76 -1.23 1.01
C HIS A 9 -6.24 -0.30 2.10
N GLU A 10 -6.28 -0.75 3.33
CA GLU A 10 -5.64 -0.03 4.42
C GLU A 10 -4.14 -0.22 4.32
N SER A 11 -3.42 0.87 4.20
CA SER A 11 -1.97 0.83 4.05
C SER A 11 -1.29 1.56 5.20
N ALA A 12 -0.07 1.14 5.49
CA ALA A 12 0.73 1.72 6.55
C ALA A 12 2.20 1.69 6.16
N ILE A 13 3.01 2.46 6.88
CA ILE A 13 4.46 2.46 6.73
C ILE A 13 5.05 1.89 8.01
N ALA A 14 5.96 0.92 7.87
CA ALA A 14 6.66 0.30 8.98
C ALA A 14 8.14 0.64 8.90
N LEU A 15 8.81 0.62 10.04
CA LEU A 15 10.25 0.79 10.11
C LEU A 15 10.88 -0.56 10.45
N SER A 16 11.86 -0.96 9.67
CA SER A 16 12.64 -2.18 9.90
C SER A 16 14.11 -1.85 10.05
N ALA A 17 14.92 -2.87 10.33
CA ALA A 17 16.37 -2.70 10.41
C ALA A 17 16.99 -2.24 9.08
N HIS A 18 16.29 -2.43 7.98
CA HIS A 18 16.75 -2.07 6.63
C HIS A 18 16.12 -0.79 6.09
N GLY A 19 15.34 -0.09 6.90
CA GLY A 19 14.68 1.15 6.51
C GLY A 19 13.16 1.05 6.57
N PHE A 20 12.51 2.03 5.95
CA PHE A 20 11.05 2.09 5.91
C PHE A 20 10.53 1.24 4.75
N TRP A 21 9.34 0.70 4.92
CA TRP A 21 8.62 0.01 3.85
C TRP A 21 7.13 0.17 4.08
N ALA A 22 6.38 0.15 2.99
CA ALA A 22 4.94 0.28 3.05
C ALA A 22 4.28 -1.06 2.73
N PHE A 23 3.10 -1.26 3.26
CA PHE A 23 2.31 -2.45 2.98
C PHE A 23 0.83 -2.09 2.91
N CYS A 24 0.08 -2.94 2.26
CA CYS A 24 -1.36 -2.77 2.14
C CYS A 24 -2.04 -4.07 2.51
N ALA A 25 -3.24 -3.99 3.07
CA ALA A 25 -4.02 -5.17 3.45
C ALA A 25 -4.32 -6.09 2.27
N CYS A 26 -4.24 -5.58 1.04
CA CYS A 26 -4.41 -6.38 -0.17
C CYS A 26 -3.20 -7.28 -0.49
N GLY A 27 -2.12 -7.18 0.27
CA GLY A 27 -0.91 -7.96 0.07
C GLY A 27 0.22 -7.22 -0.63
N TRP A 28 -0.02 -5.99 -1.09
CA TRP A 28 1.02 -5.19 -1.72
C TRP A 28 2.07 -4.76 -0.69
N ARG A 29 3.33 -4.76 -1.12
CA ARG A 29 4.46 -4.29 -0.30
C ARG A 29 5.39 -3.46 -1.17
N SER A 30 5.93 -2.40 -0.60
CA SER A 30 6.94 -1.59 -1.26
C SER A 30 8.34 -2.13 -0.99
N PRO A 31 9.33 -1.79 -1.83
CA PRO A 31 10.72 -2.01 -1.47
C PRO A 31 11.08 -1.22 -0.21
N THR A 32 12.09 -1.68 0.51
CA THR A 32 12.59 -1.00 1.69
C THR A 32 13.46 0.18 1.27
N HIS A 33 13.31 1.31 1.94
CA HIS A 33 14.08 2.51 1.62
C HIS A 33 14.33 3.31 2.91
N TRP A 34 15.50 3.92 3.01
CA TRP A 34 15.83 4.72 4.19
C TRP A 34 15.10 6.06 4.24
N ASP A 35 14.63 6.54 3.10
CA ASP A 35 13.87 7.78 3.02
C ASP A 35 12.38 7.48 3.14
N ARG A 36 11.80 7.87 4.28
CA ARG A 36 10.37 7.67 4.52
C ARG A 36 9.51 8.37 3.47
N GLY A 37 9.96 9.53 2.99
CA GLY A 37 9.24 10.28 1.96
C GLY A 37 9.11 9.50 0.67
N GLU A 38 10.16 8.77 0.29
CA GLU A 38 10.13 7.92 -0.90
C GLU A 38 9.14 6.77 -0.73
N VAL A 39 9.10 6.17 0.44
CA VAL A 39 8.15 5.09 0.74
C VAL A 39 6.72 5.63 0.74
N ALA A 40 6.52 6.83 1.27
CA ALA A 40 5.20 7.47 1.25
C ALA A 40 4.75 7.74 -0.20
N ARG A 41 5.67 8.10 -1.08
CA ARG A 41 5.39 8.31 -2.49
C ARG A 41 4.93 7.00 -3.16
N LEU A 42 5.64 5.90 -2.89
CA LEU A 42 5.29 4.59 -3.41
C LEU A 42 3.91 4.14 -2.91
N ARG A 43 3.63 4.38 -1.64
CA ARG A 43 2.32 4.08 -1.07
C ARG A 43 1.22 4.88 -1.78
N GLY A 44 1.48 6.15 -2.07
CA GLY A 44 0.55 7.00 -2.79
C GLY A 44 0.29 6.51 -4.21
N GLU A 45 1.33 6.04 -4.89
CA GLU A 45 1.19 5.45 -6.22
C GLU A 45 0.31 4.20 -6.19
N HIS A 46 0.50 3.34 -5.20
CA HIS A 46 -0.34 2.16 -5.04
C HIS A 46 -1.80 2.55 -4.82
N ARG A 47 -2.06 3.54 -3.99
CA ARG A 47 -3.43 4.02 -3.74
C ARG A 47 -4.09 4.55 -5.01
N ARG A 48 -3.34 5.26 -5.84
CA ARG A 48 -3.86 5.74 -7.13
C ARG A 48 -4.15 4.59 -8.07
N TRP A 49 -3.27 3.59 -8.12
CA TRP A 49 -3.47 2.41 -8.94
C TRP A 49 -4.76 1.68 -8.54
N VAL A 50 -4.96 1.48 -7.22
CA VAL A 50 -6.16 0.83 -6.70
C VAL A 50 -7.40 1.60 -7.10
N ARG A 51 -7.37 2.92 -6.95
CA ARG A 51 -8.50 3.78 -7.29
C ARG A 51 -8.84 3.67 -8.78
N ALA A 52 -7.82 3.62 -9.63
CA ALA A 52 -8.02 3.47 -11.07
C ALA A 52 -8.66 2.12 -11.39
N GLN A 53 -8.27 1.06 -10.69
CA GLN A 53 -8.86 -0.27 -10.89
C GLN A 53 -10.32 -0.30 -10.46
N GLU A 54 -10.65 0.35 -9.36
CA GLU A 54 -12.02 0.41 -8.86
C GLU A 54 -12.93 1.26 -9.75
N ALA A 55 -12.36 2.25 -10.44
CA ALA A 55 -13.12 3.15 -11.30
C ALA A 55 -13.45 2.55 -12.67
N SER A 56 -12.77 1.48 -13.06
CA SER A 56 -12.96 0.88 -14.40
C SER A 56 -14.10 -0.16 -14.48
#